data_d875d2c42bb2ce3e40cad4d58eb56bd1
#
_entry.id   d875d2c42bb2ce3e40cad4d58eb56bd1
#
_cell.length_a   1.000
_cell.length_b   1.000
_cell.length_c   1.000
_cell.angle_alpha   90.00
_cell.angle_beta   90.00
_cell.angle_gamma   90.00
#
_symmetry.space_group_name_H-M   'P 1'
#
loop_
_entity.id
_entity.type
_entity.pdbx_description
1 polymer ?
#
loop_
_entity_poly.entity_id
_entity_poly.type
_entity_poly.pdbx_seq_one_letter_code
_entity_poly.pdbx_strand_id
1 'polypeptide(L)'
;MAIKSSQTLVQEALNEIKTISPEEALKLSNNNKCNLIDIRDIRELQNDGRIENSRHIPRGMLEFWLDPESVYFKDGKLDMDKEMVLFCAGGLRSVLAVKSLQEMI
;
A
#
# COMPACT_ATOMS: atom_id res chain seq x y z
N MET A 1 -23.97 -6.14 19.28
CA MET A 1 -22.96 -5.30 18.65
C MET A 1 -23.22 -5.20 17.15
N ALA A 2 -23.28 -3.98 16.62
CA ALA A 2 -23.44 -3.76 15.20
C ALA A 2 -22.05 -3.61 14.55
N ILE A 3 -21.86 -4.24 13.42
CA ILE A 3 -20.59 -4.15 12.69
C ILE A 3 -20.79 -3.29 11.45
N LYS A 4 -19.98 -2.25 11.33
CA LYS A 4 -19.92 -1.45 10.11
C LYS A 4 -19.35 -2.34 8.99
N SER A 5 -19.97 -2.34 7.82
CA SER A 5 -19.54 -3.24 6.74
C SER A 5 -18.17 -2.82 6.18
N SER A 6 -17.43 -3.79 5.67
CA SER A 6 -16.17 -3.51 4.97
C SER A 6 -16.40 -2.63 3.75
N GLN A 7 -17.50 -2.82 3.04
CA GLN A 7 -17.88 -2.00 1.90
C GLN A 7 -18.03 -0.54 2.30
N THR A 8 -18.66 -0.26 3.43
CA THR A 8 -18.81 1.10 3.95
C THR A 8 -17.45 1.71 4.29
N LEU A 9 -16.57 0.94 4.95
CA LEU A 9 -15.23 1.41 5.27
C LEU A 9 -14.45 1.77 4.00
N VAL A 10 -14.55 0.95 2.97
CA VAL A 10 -13.88 1.22 1.69
C VAL A 10 -14.44 2.49 1.04
N GLN A 11 -15.75 2.65 1.02
CA GLN A 11 -16.39 3.83 0.43
C GLN A 11 -15.99 5.12 1.15
N GLU A 12 -15.96 5.10 2.48
CA GLU A 12 -15.52 6.24 3.27
C GLU A 12 -14.05 6.57 2.98
N ALA A 13 -13.20 5.54 2.92
CA ALA A 13 -11.78 5.74 2.64
C ALA A 13 -11.54 6.31 1.24
N LEU A 14 -12.28 5.87 0.23
CA LEU A 14 -12.17 6.38 -1.13
C LEU A 14 -12.41 7.89 -1.22
N ASN A 15 -13.23 8.45 -0.33
CA ASN A 15 -13.50 9.88 -0.28
C ASN A 15 -12.32 10.68 0.29
N GLU A 16 -11.37 10.03 0.95
CA GLU A 16 -10.28 10.69 1.65
C GLU A 16 -8.91 10.47 1.01
N ILE A 17 -8.82 9.60 0.01
CA ILE A 17 -7.55 9.24 -0.63
C ILE A 17 -7.55 9.60 -2.11
N LYS A 18 -6.34 9.70 -2.67
CA LYS A 18 -6.15 9.88 -4.11
C LYS A 18 -5.94 8.49 -4.75
N THR A 19 -6.65 8.25 -5.85
CA THR A 19 -6.52 7.01 -6.62
C THR A 19 -5.99 7.35 -8.02
N ILE A 20 -5.04 6.55 -8.50
CA ILE A 20 -4.50 6.70 -9.85
C ILE A 20 -4.70 5.39 -10.62
N SER A 21 -4.63 5.47 -11.95
CA SER A 21 -4.77 4.29 -12.80
C SER A 21 -3.52 3.40 -12.70
N PRO A 22 -3.66 2.09 -13.00
CA PRO A 22 -2.49 1.21 -13.08
C PRO A 22 -1.43 1.71 -14.06
N GLU A 23 -1.84 2.26 -15.19
CA GLU A 23 -0.92 2.80 -16.19
C GLU A 23 -0.12 3.97 -15.65
N GLU A 24 -0.79 4.88 -14.93
CA GLU A 24 -0.13 6.02 -14.30
C GLU A 24 0.84 5.57 -13.22
N ALA A 25 0.44 4.60 -12.41
CA ALA A 25 1.28 4.04 -11.36
C ALA A 25 2.56 3.42 -11.95
N LEU A 26 2.43 2.62 -13.00
CA LEU A 26 3.58 2.00 -13.66
C LEU A 26 4.50 3.04 -14.28
N LYS A 27 3.94 4.09 -14.86
CA LYS A 27 4.74 5.18 -15.43
C LYS A 27 5.56 5.89 -14.36
N LEU A 28 4.94 6.19 -13.22
CA LEU A 28 5.65 6.80 -12.09
C LEU A 28 6.77 5.88 -11.57
N SER A 29 6.47 4.61 -11.43
CA SER A 29 7.44 3.62 -10.94
C SER A 29 8.61 3.46 -11.91
N ASN A 30 8.34 3.35 -13.20
CA ASN A 30 9.38 3.17 -14.22
C ASN A 30 10.29 4.39 -14.34
N ASN A 31 9.78 5.56 -13.99
CA ASN A 31 10.56 6.82 -13.98
C ASN A 31 11.15 7.11 -12.60
N ASN A 32 11.07 6.16 -11.68
CA ASN A 32 11.58 6.26 -10.31
C ASN A 32 11.02 7.48 -9.55
N LYS A 33 9.72 7.76 -9.76
CA LYS A 33 9.03 8.91 -9.17
C LYS A 33 8.19 8.55 -7.96
N CYS A 34 8.03 7.27 -7.64
CA CYS A 34 7.25 6.83 -6.50
C CYS A 34 7.83 5.55 -5.90
N ASN A 35 7.39 5.25 -4.69
CA ASN A 35 7.55 3.94 -4.08
C ASN A 35 6.30 3.12 -4.45
N LEU A 36 6.47 2.12 -5.30
CA LEU A 36 5.37 1.22 -5.66
C LEU A 36 5.35 0.07 -4.65
N ILE A 37 4.28 -0.01 -3.87
CA ILE A 37 4.19 -0.93 -2.72
C ILE A 37 3.09 -1.96 -2.96
N ASP A 38 3.51 -3.23 -2.97
CA ASP A 38 2.62 -4.38 -3.05
C ASP A 38 2.28 -4.84 -1.63
N ILE A 39 1.00 -4.75 -1.25
CA ILE A 39 0.57 -5.12 0.11
C ILE A 39 -0.10 -6.49 0.17
N ARG A 40 -0.04 -7.26 -0.91
CA ARG A 40 -0.63 -8.60 -0.96
C ARG A 40 0.07 -9.57 -0.03
N ASP A 41 -0.56 -10.70 0.24
CA ASP A 41 0.06 -11.82 0.93
C ASP A 41 1.20 -12.39 0.06
N ILE A 42 2.29 -12.84 0.70
CA ILE A 42 3.44 -13.38 -0.03
C ILE A 42 3.07 -14.54 -0.96
N ARG A 43 2.06 -15.32 -0.61
CA ARG A 43 1.60 -16.44 -1.44
C ARG A 43 1.00 -15.96 -2.76
N GLU A 44 0.37 -14.78 -2.77
CA GLU A 44 -0.13 -14.19 -4.01
C GLU A 44 1.02 -13.82 -4.96
N LEU A 45 2.11 -13.29 -4.43
CA LEU A 45 3.30 -13.00 -5.23
C LEU A 45 3.90 -14.29 -5.80
N GLN A 46 3.94 -15.35 -5.00
CA GLN A 46 4.47 -16.63 -5.43
C GLN A 46 3.62 -17.28 -6.52
N ASN A 47 2.29 -17.16 -6.43
CA ASN A 47 1.36 -17.78 -7.36
C ASN A 47 1.11 -16.95 -8.62
N ASP A 48 1.00 -15.63 -8.47
CA ASP A 48 0.56 -14.73 -9.53
C ASP A 48 1.68 -13.84 -10.08
N GLY A 49 2.88 -13.93 -9.49
CA GLY A 49 3.99 -13.08 -9.86
C GLY A 49 3.95 -11.72 -9.21
N ARG A 50 4.94 -10.90 -9.52
CA ARG A 50 5.09 -9.58 -8.92
C ARG A 50 5.43 -8.55 -9.99
N ILE A 51 5.15 -7.28 -9.67
CA ILE A 51 5.47 -6.16 -10.56
C ILE A 51 6.93 -5.76 -10.34
N GLU A 52 7.67 -5.62 -11.44
CA GLU A 52 9.06 -5.18 -11.39
C GLU A 52 9.17 -3.83 -10.70
N ASN A 53 10.19 -3.67 -9.89
CA ASN A 53 10.47 -2.47 -9.08
C ASN A 53 9.48 -2.22 -7.94
N SER A 54 8.51 -3.10 -7.72
CA SER A 54 7.65 -2.97 -6.54
C SER A 54 8.36 -3.47 -5.29
N ARG A 55 7.99 -2.88 -4.16
CA ARG A 55 8.45 -3.32 -2.84
C ARG A 55 7.32 -4.08 -2.18
N HIS A 56 7.62 -5.25 -1.63
CA HIS A 56 6.62 -6.03 -0.92
C HIS A 56 6.61 -5.65 0.56
N ILE A 57 5.47 -5.12 1.01
CA ILE A 57 5.20 -4.87 2.43
C ILE A 57 3.80 -5.42 2.68
N PRO A 58 3.66 -6.60 3.30
CA PRO A 58 2.33 -7.18 3.50
C PRO A 58 1.46 -6.28 4.36
N ARG A 59 0.17 -6.26 4.06
CA ARG A 59 -0.77 -5.35 4.74
C ARG A 59 -0.66 -5.40 6.26
N GLY A 60 -0.48 -6.59 6.83
CA GLY A 60 -0.42 -6.77 8.28
C GLY A 60 0.83 -6.19 8.94
N MET A 61 1.86 -5.91 8.16
CA MET A 61 3.12 -5.36 8.69
C MET A 61 3.39 -3.93 8.22
N LEU A 62 2.49 -3.36 7.41
CA LEU A 62 2.73 -2.08 6.76
C LEU A 62 3.14 -0.99 7.74
N GLU A 63 2.32 -0.70 8.73
CA GLU A 63 2.59 0.35 9.71
C GLU A 63 3.83 0.04 10.55
N PHE A 64 4.00 -1.22 10.91
CA PHE A 64 5.09 -1.64 11.80
C PHE A 64 6.45 -1.61 11.12
N TRP A 65 6.52 -1.94 9.84
CA TRP A 65 7.78 -1.89 9.09
C TRP A 65 8.20 -0.46 8.77
N LEU A 66 7.25 0.48 8.72
CA LEU A 66 7.51 1.88 8.38
C LEU A 66 7.76 2.76 9.59
N ASP A 67 7.35 2.35 10.77
CA ASP A 67 7.50 3.13 12.00
C ASP A 67 8.89 2.93 12.60
N PRO A 68 9.77 3.98 12.61
CA PRO A 68 11.11 3.86 13.19
C PRO A 68 11.13 3.49 14.67
N GLU A 69 10.06 3.72 15.40
CA GLU A 69 9.96 3.38 16.81
C GLU A 69 9.42 1.97 17.06
N SER A 70 8.96 1.29 16.01
CA SER A 70 8.50 -0.09 16.11
C SER A 70 9.68 -1.06 16.22
N VAL A 71 9.50 -2.13 16.99
CA VAL A 71 10.50 -3.21 17.06
C VAL A 71 10.64 -3.95 15.73
N TYR A 72 9.66 -3.80 14.84
CA TYR A 72 9.65 -4.44 13.51
C TYR A 72 10.12 -3.51 12.39
N PHE A 73 10.62 -2.33 12.72
CA PHE A 73 11.06 -1.37 11.71
C PHE A 73 12.09 -1.97 10.75
N LYS A 74 11.87 -1.71 9.46
CA LYS A 74 12.80 -2.13 8.40
C LYS A 74 13.31 -0.89 7.65
N ASP A 75 14.52 -0.49 7.99
CA ASP A 75 15.17 0.65 7.37
C ASP A 75 15.52 0.37 5.91
N GLY A 76 15.47 1.39 5.08
CA GLY A 76 15.85 1.29 3.67
C GLY A 76 14.83 0.65 2.75
N LYS A 77 13.61 0.37 3.25
CA LYS A 77 12.54 -0.20 2.43
C LYS A 77 12.01 0.78 1.41
N LEU A 78 11.92 2.04 1.77
CA LEU A 78 11.30 3.08 0.95
C LEU A 78 12.18 4.34 0.95
N ASP A 79 12.04 5.10 -0.14
CA ASP A 79 12.56 6.46 -0.22
C ASP A 79 11.47 7.40 0.29
N MET A 80 11.64 7.94 1.49
CA MET A 80 10.63 8.77 2.14
C MET A 80 10.42 10.12 1.46
N ASP A 81 11.28 10.50 0.52
CA ASP A 81 11.11 11.73 -0.27
C ASP A 81 10.17 11.54 -1.47
N LYS A 82 9.74 10.31 -1.74
CA LYS A 82 8.87 9.99 -2.87
C LYS A 82 7.48 9.58 -2.39
N GLU A 83 6.49 9.83 -3.23
CA GLU A 83 5.12 9.39 -2.97
C GLU A 83 5.04 7.88 -2.82
N MET A 84 4.11 7.42 -2.01
CA MET A 84 3.80 6.01 -1.85
C MET A 84 2.57 5.65 -2.65
N VAL A 85 2.70 4.67 -3.53
CA VAL A 85 1.60 4.16 -4.34
C VAL A 85 1.39 2.70 -3.95
N LEU A 86 0.27 2.42 -3.32
CA LEU A 86 -0.06 1.08 -2.81
C LEU A 86 -1.00 0.37 -3.78
N PHE A 87 -0.79 -0.94 -3.93
CA PHE A 87 -1.71 -1.77 -4.71
C PHE A 87 -1.89 -3.15 -4.08
N CYS A 88 -3.01 -3.76 -4.43
CA CYS A 88 -3.32 -5.16 -4.12
C CYS A 88 -3.99 -5.78 -5.36
N ALA A 89 -4.57 -6.96 -5.23
CA ALA A 89 -5.17 -7.62 -6.40
C ALA A 89 -6.43 -6.89 -6.89
N GLY A 90 -7.35 -6.56 -5.98
CA GLY A 90 -8.66 -6.00 -6.35
C GLY A 90 -8.92 -4.56 -5.94
N GLY A 91 -7.97 -3.91 -5.29
CA GLY A 91 -8.10 -2.52 -4.89
C GLY A 91 -8.78 -2.27 -3.55
N LEU A 92 -9.31 -3.29 -2.89
CA LEU A 92 -10.03 -3.10 -1.61
C LEU A 92 -9.07 -2.94 -0.42
N ARG A 93 -8.09 -3.84 -0.32
CA ARG A 93 -7.10 -3.79 0.77
C ARG A 93 -6.24 -2.54 0.68
N SER A 94 -5.87 -2.15 -0.53
CA SER A 94 -5.02 -0.97 -0.73
C SER A 94 -5.71 0.32 -0.34
N VAL A 95 -7.01 0.44 -0.56
CA VAL A 95 -7.79 1.61 -0.15
C VAL A 95 -7.71 1.81 1.36
N LEU A 96 -7.96 0.76 2.13
CA LEU A 96 -7.89 0.83 3.59
C LEU A 96 -6.45 1.08 4.08
N ALA A 97 -5.47 0.50 3.40
CA ALA A 97 -4.06 0.69 3.74
C ALA A 97 -3.62 2.14 3.53
N VAL A 98 -4.01 2.76 2.43
CA VAL A 98 -3.66 4.17 2.16
C VAL A 98 -4.27 5.08 3.21
N LYS A 99 -5.52 4.84 3.59
CA LYS A 99 -6.16 5.62 4.64
C LYS A 99 -5.36 5.53 5.95
N SER A 100 -4.95 4.32 6.33
CA SER A 100 -4.14 4.13 7.53
C SER A 100 -2.81 4.89 7.46
N LEU A 101 -2.12 4.82 6.32
CA LEU A 101 -0.85 5.51 6.15
C LEU A 101 -0.98 7.03 6.20
N GLN A 102 -2.08 7.58 5.72
CA GLN A 102 -2.31 9.03 5.81
C GLN A 102 -2.36 9.52 7.24
N GLU A 103 -2.78 8.68 8.16
CA GLU A 103 -2.80 9.03 9.59
C GLU A 103 -1.40 8.97 10.20
N MET A 104 -0.48 8.19 9.61
CA MET A 104 0.90 8.06 10.09
C MET A 104 1.83 9.14 9.57
N ILE A 105 1.59 9.59 8.38
CA ILE A 105 2.56 10.42 7.63
C ILE A 105 2.12 11.87 7.54
#